data_623172b7d7970add789366da3db1cb3d
#
_entry.id   623172b7d7970add789366da3db1cb3d
#
_cell.length_a   1.000
_cell.length_b   1.000
_cell.length_c   1.000
_cell.angle_alpha   90.00
_cell.angle_beta   90.00
_cell.angle_gamma   90.00
#
_symmetry.space_group_name_H-M   'P 1'
#
loop_
_entity.id
_entity.type
_entity.pdbx_description
1 polymer ?
#
loop_
_entity_poly.entity_id
_entity_poly.type
_entity_poly.pdbx_seq_one_letter_code
_entity_poly.pdbx_strand_id
1 'polypeptide(L)'
;MPEARVVWRGKQLNQRTVAMVQAAERLAKLQFTIIQGSYNKGGVAASAGTHDGGGAVDVACDELNAAQRKAVVLALRQVGFAAWLRTPGQSNWPYHVHAIAQGDKDLSRGAANQVAEYRRCRNGLASRGKDDGPPGYYGMTWELYLHYHPNPVPGVQPPPPPNTTISLGAMEYARTHDSMNGVWGADRAQVLAWAAHPKIAAINQAETRPPAGVPWHLHFQQMTKKIQLKFKLPATGVFNAATAAIMKRYGYTIIA
;
A
#
# COMPACT_ATOMS: atom_id res chain seq x y z
N MET A 1 3.59 22.53 1.03
CA MET A 1 2.76 23.27 0.06
C MET A 1 1.64 22.35 -0.38
N PRO A 2 0.41 22.87 -0.64
CA PRO A 2 -0.69 22.11 -1.21
C PRO A 2 -0.31 21.49 -2.55
N GLU A 3 -0.97 20.41 -2.93
CA GLU A 3 -0.79 19.79 -4.25
C GLU A 3 -1.42 20.66 -5.35
N ALA A 4 -0.81 20.74 -6.53
CA ALA A 4 -1.33 21.53 -7.64
C ALA A 4 -2.64 20.92 -8.17
N ARG A 5 -3.74 21.69 -8.11
CA ARG A 5 -5.06 21.28 -8.58
C ARG A 5 -5.19 21.35 -10.10
N VAL A 6 -5.90 20.40 -10.68
CA VAL A 6 -6.17 20.33 -12.10
C VAL A 6 -7.59 19.81 -12.36
N VAL A 7 -8.19 20.20 -13.49
CA VAL A 7 -9.38 19.53 -14.01
C VAL A 7 -8.92 18.47 -15.01
N TRP A 8 -9.24 17.21 -14.74
CA TRP A 8 -8.87 16.08 -15.57
C TRP A 8 -10.07 15.17 -15.79
N ARG A 9 -10.40 14.89 -17.07
CA ARG A 9 -11.60 14.14 -17.47
C ARG A 9 -12.89 14.71 -16.83
N GLY A 10 -13.00 16.05 -16.76
CA GLY A 10 -14.16 16.74 -16.20
C GLY A 10 -14.28 16.69 -14.67
N LYS A 11 -13.30 16.18 -13.95
CA LYS A 11 -13.27 16.12 -12.49
C LYS A 11 -12.10 16.91 -11.92
N GLN A 12 -12.32 17.55 -10.77
CA GLN A 12 -11.23 18.17 -10.02
C GLN A 12 -10.38 17.11 -9.33
N LEU A 13 -9.07 17.17 -9.52
CA LEU A 13 -8.06 16.33 -8.89
C LEU A 13 -6.84 17.20 -8.56
N ASN A 14 -5.79 16.62 -8.03
CA ASN A 14 -4.46 17.22 -8.08
C ASN A 14 -3.55 16.45 -9.05
N GLN A 15 -2.44 17.07 -9.44
CA GLN A 15 -1.51 16.49 -10.42
C GLN A 15 -0.95 15.14 -9.95
N ARG A 16 -0.69 15.01 -8.64
CA ARG A 16 -0.21 13.76 -8.04
C ARG A 16 -1.23 12.64 -8.23
N THR A 17 -2.49 12.89 -7.88
CA THR A 17 -3.58 11.92 -8.06
C THR A 17 -3.77 11.52 -9.53
N VAL A 18 -3.70 12.48 -10.47
CA VAL A 18 -3.76 12.19 -11.91
C VAL A 18 -2.63 11.26 -12.34
N ALA A 19 -1.38 11.57 -11.96
CA ALA A 19 -0.23 10.73 -12.27
C ALA A 19 -0.37 9.29 -11.74
N MET A 20 -0.87 9.15 -10.51
CA MET A 20 -1.15 7.86 -9.89
C MET A 20 -2.23 7.07 -10.64
N VAL A 21 -3.35 7.72 -11.02
CA VAL A 21 -4.42 7.07 -11.80
C VAL A 21 -3.89 6.60 -13.15
N GLN A 22 -3.16 7.45 -13.89
CA GLN A 22 -2.55 7.07 -15.17
C GLN A 22 -1.58 5.88 -15.03
N ALA A 23 -0.82 5.81 -13.96
CA ALA A 23 0.04 4.66 -13.69
C ALA A 23 -0.78 3.39 -13.41
N ALA A 24 -1.87 3.50 -12.64
CA ALA A 24 -2.78 2.38 -12.38
C ALA A 24 -3.48 1.88 -13.65
N GLU A 25 -3.90 2.78 -14.54
CA GLU A 25 -4.48 2.43 -15.84
C GLU A 25 -3.51 1.60 -16.69
N ARG A 26 -2.23 1.98 -16.71
CA ARG A 26 -1.19 1.20 -17.41
C ARG A 26 -1.03 -0.19 -16.82
N LEU A 27 -1.03 -0.32 -15.50
CA LEU A 27 -0.91 -1.62 -14.82
C LEU A 27 -2.14 -2.51 -15.06
N ALA A 28 -3.34 -1.93 -14.98
CA ALA A 28 -4.59 -2.64 -15.22
C ALA A 28 -4.83 -2.94 -16.72
N LYS A 29 -4.11 -2.25 -17.63
CA LYS A 29 -4.38 -2.24 -19.09
C LYS A 29 -5.82 -1.85 -19.42
N LEU A 30 -6.37 -0.91 -18.66
CA LEU A 30 -7.74 -0.40 -18.77
C LEU A 30 -7.73 1.11 -18.58
N GLN A 31 -8.52 1.81 -19.37
CA GLN A 31 -8.81 3.22 -19.14
C GLN A 31 -9.91 3.34 -18.08
N PHE A 32 -9.70 4.18 -17.06
CA PHE A 32 -10.66 4.34 -15.97
C PHE A 32 -11.66 5.47 -16.26
N THR A 33 -12.93 5.20 -16.04
CA THR A 33 -13.98 6.24 -16.01
C THR A 33 -14.07 6.81 -14.60
N ILE A 34 -13.71 8.09 -14.43
CA ILE A 34 -13.76 8.76 -13.14
C ILE A 34 -15.16 9.33 -12.94
N ILE A 35 -15.88 8.81 -11.94
CA ILE A 35 -17.25 9.25 -11.62
C ILE A 35 -17.27 10.32 -10.53
N GLN A 36 -16.31 10.29 -9.59
CA GLN A 36 -16.14 11.34 -8.59
C GLN A 36 -14.65 11.67 -8.41
N GLY A 37 -14.33 12.96 -8.36
CA GLY A 37 -12.99 13.49 -8.10
C GLY A 37 -12.83 14.00 -6.68
N SER A 38 -11.74 14.72 -6.46
CA SER A 38 -11.36 15.39 -5.21
C SER A 38 -11.94 16.81 -5.14
N TYR A 39 -11.73 17.49 -3.98
CA TYR A 39 -12.15 18.90 -3.73
C TYR A 39 -13.63 19.13 -3.97
N ASN A 40 -14.46 18.16 -3.67
CA ASN A 40 -15.91 18.14 -3.94
C ASN A 40 -16.73 18.29 -2.64
N LYS A 41 -16.39 19.30 -1.83
CA LYS A 41 -17.04 19.56 -0.55
C LYS A 41 -18.56 19.78 -0.71
N GLY A 42 -19.34 18.95 -0.01
CA GLY A 42 -20.80 19.01 -0.04
C GLY A 42 -21.43 18.44 -1.31
N GLY A 43 -20.64 17.92 -2.28
CA GLY A 43 -21.16 17.44 -3.57
C GLY A 43 -21.92 16.11 -3.49
N VAL A 44 -21.46 15.18 -2.66
CA VAL A 44 -22.07 13.84 -2.50
C VAL A 44 -22.12 13.46 -1.02
N ALA A 45 -23.30 13.47 -0.43
CA ALA A 45 -23.48 13.14 0.99
C ALA A 45 -22.98 11.74 1.38
N ALA A 46 -23.17 10.75 0.50
CA ALA A 46 -22.74 9.37 0.70
C ALA A 46 -21.19 9.23 0.81
N SER A 47 -20.43 10.22 0.36
CA SER A 47 -18.96 10.23 0.47
C SER A 47 -18.46 10.50 1.89
N ALA A 48 -19.33 10.88 2.82
CA ALA A 48 -18.97 11.21 4.23
C ALA A 48 -17.74 12.15 4.33
N GLY A 49 -17.61 13.08 3.40
CA GLY A 49 -16.54 14.07 3.34
C GLY A 49 -15.18 13.54 2.89
N THR A 50 -15.08 12.31 2.39
CA THR A 50 -13.80 11.75 1.94
C THR A 50 -13.25 12.44 0.70
N HIS A 51 -14.12 12.99 -0.16
CA HIS A 51 -13.78 13.74 -1.36
C HIS A 51 -13.66 15.26 -1.17
N ASP A 52 -13.81 15.76 0.07
CA ASP A 52 -13.76 17.21 0.36
C ASP A 52 -12.36 17.81 0.19
N GLY A 53 -11.33 16.99 0.34
CA GLY A 53 -9.93 17.34 0.11
C GLY A 53 -9.38 16.73 -1.18
N GLY A 54 -8.03 16.71 -1.29
CA GLY A 54 -7.31 16.06 -2.38
C GLY A 54 -7.23 14.54 -2.25
N GLY A 55 -6.69 13.88 -3.26
CA GLY A 55 -6.28 12.48 -3.21
C GLY A 55 -7.40 11.44 -3.35
N ALA A 56 -8.67 11.81 -3.25
CA ALA A 56 -9.78 10.86 -3.37
C ALA A 56 -10.33 10.79 -4.80
N VAL A 57 -10.65 9.59 -5.27
CA VAL A 57 -11.22 9.34 -6.59
C VAL A 57 -12.10 8.09 -6.58
N ASP A 58 -13.23 8.15 -7.29
CA ASP A 58 -14.08 6.99 -7.56
C ASP A 58 -14.01 6.61 -9.04
N VAL A 59 -13.76 5.31 -9.29
CA VAL A 59 -13.65 4.72 -10.62
C VAL A 59 -14.88 3.84 -10.87
N ALA A 60 -15.65 4.10 -11.94
CA ALA A 60 -16.78 3.27 -12.33
C ALA A 60 -16.35 1.84 -12.66
N CYS A 61 -17.14 0.87 -12.21
CA CYS A 61 -16.85 -0.55 -12.41
C CYS A 61 -18.10 -1.37 -12.80
N ASP A 62 -19.21 -0.73 -13.14
CA ASP A 62 -20.45 -1.42 -13.50
C ASP A 62 -20.28 -2.33 -14.72
N GLU A 63 -19.66 -1.81 -15.76
CA GLU A 63 -19.43 -2.52 -17.03
C GLU A 63 -18.28 -3.53 -16.96
N LEU A 64 -17.56 -3.59 -15.85
CA LEU A 64 -16.40 -4.47 -15.69
C LEU A 64 -16.84 -5.84 -15.12
N ASN A 65 -16.22 -6.91 -15.61
CA ASN A 65 -16.36 -8.23 -14.99
C ASN A 65 -15.57 -8.34 -13.66
N ALA A 66 -15.78 -9.39 -12.91
CA ALA A 66 -15.17 -9.58 -11.59
C ALA A 66 -13.64 -9.57 -11.63
N ALA A 67 -13.01 -10.15 -12.67
CA ALA A 67 -11.57 -10.16 -12.81
C ALA A 67 -11.02 -8.76 -13.10
N GLN A 68 -11.69 -7.98 -13.95
CA GLN A 68 -11.34 -6.61 -14.24
C GLN A 68 -11.49 -5.70 -13.01
N ARG A 69 -12.59 -5.83 -12.24
CA ARG A 69 -12.79 -5.10 -10.97
C ARG A 69 -11.64 -5.37 -10.00
N LYS A 70 -11.24 -6.62 -9.86
CA LYS A 70 -10.10 -7.02 -9.03
C LYS A 70 -8.80 -6.42 -9.55
N ALA A 71 -8.58 -6.38 -10.86
CA ALA A 71 -7.40 -5.80 -11.47
C ALA A 71 -7.33 -4.28 -11.25
N VAL A 72 -8.45 -3.56 -11.32
CA VAL A 72 -8.52 -2.11 -11.02
C VAL A 72 -8.13 -1.85 -9.57
N VAL A 73 -8.71 -2.57 -8.60
CA VAL A 73 -8.34 -2.41 -7.18
C VAL A 73 -6.86 -2.68 -6.98
N LEU A 74 -6.34 -3.77 -7.54
CA LEU A 74 -4.95 -4.16 -7.41
C LEU A 74 -4.00 -3.10 -8.00
N ALA A 75 -4.27 -2.62 -9.20
CA ALA A 75 -3.46 -1.60 -9.87
C ALA A 75 -3.43 -0.28 -9.09
N LEU A 76 -4.58 0.17 -8.56
CA LEU A 76 -4.64 1.35 -7.71
C LEU A 76 -3.83 1.17 -6.41
N ARG A 77 -3.90 0.01 -5.77
CA ARG A 77 -3.09 -0.30 -4.58
C ARG A 77 -1.60 -0.30 -4.88
N GLN A 78 -1.21 -0.85 -6.03
CA GLN A 78 0.19 -0.92 -6.48
C GLN A 78 0.84 0.45 -6.62
N VAL A 79 0.10 1.45 -7.04
CA VAL A 79 0.61 2.81 -7.22
C VAL A 79 0.45 3.69 -5.98
N GLY A 80 -0.06 3.14 -4.87
CA GLY A 80 -0.12 3.83 -3.58
C GLY A 80 -1.48 4.39 -3.19
N PHE A 81 -2.57 3.92 -3.79
CA PHE A 81 -3.90 4.20 -3.25
C PHE A 81 -4.30 3.20 -2.16
N ALA A 82 -4.97 3.69 -1.13
CA ALA A 82 -5.90 2.90 -0.35
C ALA A 82 -7.16 2.71 -1.20
N ALA A 83 -7.44 1.49 -1.68
CA ALA A 83 -8.50 1.26 -2.66
C ALA A 83 -9.37 0.06 -2.31
N TRP A 84 -10.69 0.20 -2.48
CA TRP A 84 -11.69 -0.82 -2.18
C TRP A 84 -12.77 -0.87 -3.26
N LEU A 85 -13.17 -2.06 -3.66
CA LEU A 85 -14.38 -2.24 -4.46
C LEU A 85 -15.61 -1.97 -3.58
N ARG A 86 -16.46 -1.05 -4.03
CA ARG A 86 -17.79 -0.81 -3.47
C ARG A 86 -18.82 -1.54 -4.30
N THR A 87 -19.77 -2.16 -3.63
CA THR A 87 -20.76 -3.02 -4.25
C THR A 87 -22.18 -2.64 -3.84
N PRO A 88 -23.20 -3.00 -4.64
CA PRO A 88 -24.60 -2.76 -4.29
C PRO A 88 -25.02 -3.34 -2.93
N GLY A 89 -24.43 -4.46 -2.52
CA GLY A 89 -24.73 -5.09 -1.23
C GLY A 89 -24.24 -4.33 0.00
N GLN A 90 -23.34 -3.35 -0.17
CA GLN A 90 -22.78 -2.58 0.96
C GLN A 90 -23.66 -1.38 1.33
N SER A 91 -24.25 -0.68 0.36
CA SER A 91 -25.09 0.50 0.60
C SER A 91 -25.92 0.90 -0.63
N ASN A 92 -26.35 -0.06 -1.42
CA ASN A 92 -27.07 0.17 -2.68
C ASN A 92 -26.31 1.08 -3.68
N TRP A 93 -24.97 1.05 -3.63
CA TRP A 93 -24.10 1.78 -4.56
C TRP A 93 -23.93 1.01 -5.88
N PRO A 94 -23.78 1.70 -7.03
CA PRO A 94 -23.25 1.05 -8.22
C PRO A 94 -21.85 0.49 -7.95
N TYR A 95 -21.42 -0.51 -8.71
CA TYR A 95 -20.04 -1.00 -8.60
C TYR A 95 -19.06 0.11 -8.93
N HIS A 96 -18.22 0.49 -7.98
CA HIS A 96 -17.12 1.42 -8.19
C HIS A 96 -15.95 1.07 -7.29
N VAL A 97 -14.77 1.55 -7.66
CA VAL A 97 -13.62 1.50 -6.75
C VAL A 97 -13.45 2.87 -6.12
N HIS A 98 -13.62 2.95 -4.80
CA HIS A 98 -13.26 4.11 -4.01
C HIS A 98 -11.77 4.03 -3.68
N ALA A 99 -11.01 5.07 -4.00
CA ALA A 99 -9.56 5.09 -3.83
C ALA A 99 -9.07 6.43 -3.25
N ILE A 100 -8.12 6.36 -2.32
CA ILE A 100 -7.53 7.51 -1.64
C ILE A 100 -6.01 7.42 -1.73
N ALA A 101 -5.37 8.44 -2.31
CA ALA A 101 -3.91 8.51 -2.48
C ALA A 101 -3.21 8.61 -1.12
N GLN A 102 -2.48 7.57 -0.74
CA GLN A 102 -1.72 7.57 0.52
C GLN A 102 -0.59 8.60 0.46
N GLY A 103 -0.47 9.42 1.51
CA GLY A 103 0.55 10.47 1.58
C GLY A 103 0.20 11.76 0.85
N ASP A 104 -0.99 11.87 0.25
CA ASP A 104 -1.47 13.14 -0.31
C ASP A 104 -1.60 14.19 0.80
N LYS A 105 -1.13 15.41 0.53
CA LYS A 105 -1.04 16.49 1.55
C LYS A 105 -2.35 17.23 1.75
N ASP A 106 -3.29 17.07 0.82
CA ASP A 106 -4.57 17.76 0.83
C ASP A 106 -5.73 16.85 1.28
N LEU A 107 -5.44 15.69 1.88
CA LEU A 107 -6.48 14.77 2.33
C LEU A 107 -7.47 15.46 3.27
N SER A 108 -8.76 15.25 3.05
CA SER A 108 -9.77 15.56 4.05
C SER A 108 -9.57 14.68 5.30
N ARG A 109 -10.15 15.11 6.44
CA ARG A 109 -10.13 14.29 7.67
C ARG A 109 -10.76 12.91 7.45
N GLY A 110 -11.85 12.83 6.67
CA GLY A 110 -12.51 11.57 6.32
C GLY A 110 -11.60 10.65 5.52
N ALA A 111 -10.93 11.18 4.50
CA ALA A 111 -9.96 10.44 3.69
C ALA A 111 -8.77 9.95 4.52
N ALA A 112 -8.19 10.80 5.36
CA ALA A 112 -7.06 10.43 6.22
C ALA A 112 -7.43 9.29 7.19
N ASN A 113 -8.64 9.32 7.76
CA ASN A 113 -9.14 8.24 8.62
C ASN A 113 -9.28 6.92 7.83
N GLN A 114 -9.78 6.95 6.61
CA GLN A 114 -9.90 5.74 5.77
C GLN A 114 -8.53 5.19 5.37
N VAL A 115 -7.54 6.02 5.07
CA VAL A 115 -6.15 5.58 4.86
C VAL A 115 -5.60 4.87 6.11
N ALA A 116 -5.88 5.40 7.31
CA ALA A 116 -5.47 4.77 8.55
C ALA A 116 -6.15 3.39 8.76
N GLU A 117 -7.43 3.25 8.40
CA GLU A 117 -8.13 1.96 8.43
C GLU A 117 -7.59 0.98 7.38
N TYR A 118 -7.27 1.45 6.17
CA TYR A 118 -6.63 0.65 5.12
C TYR A 118 -5.32 0.03 5.62
N ARG A 119 -4.46 0.83 6.26
CA ARG A 119 -3.20 0.37 6.83
C ARG A 119 -3.36 -0.68 7.94
N ARG A 120 -4.56 -0.78 8.51
CA ARG A 120 -4.97 -1.83 9.47
C ARG A 120 -5.70 -2.99 8.80
N CYS A 121 -5.63 -3.12 7.47
CA CYS A 121 -6.30 -4.14 6.67
C CYS A 121 -7.83 -4.12 6.84
N ARG A 122 -8.43 -2.92 6.92
CA ARG A 122 -9.88 -2.73 7.06
C ARG A 122 -10.51 -2.18 5.79
N ASN A 123 -11.82 -2.39 5.66
CA ASN A 123 -12.59 -2.05 4.46
C ASN A 123 -12.90 -0.54 4.29
N GLY A 124 -12.46 0.32 5.22
CA GLY A 124 -12.70 1.76 5.17
C GLY A 124 -14.17 2.18 5.35
N LEU A 125 -15.08 1.27 5.69
CA LEU A 125 -16.47 1.57 6.02
C LEU A 125 -16.65 1.84 7.51
N ALA A 126 -17.78 2.46 7.89
CA ALA A 126 -18.13 2.70 9.29
C ALA A 126 -18.18 1.41 10.14
N SER A 127 -18.49 0.29 9.52
CA SER A 127 -18.49 -1.05 10.15
C SER A 127 -17.08 -1.53 10.55
N ARG A 128 -16.02 -0.90 10.00
CA ARG A 128 -14.61 -1.28 10.23
C ARG A 128 -14.33 -2.76 10.03
N GLY A 129 -15.06 -3.39 9.09
CA GLY A 129 -14.85 -4.79 8.72
C GLY A 129 -13.46 -5.04 8.16
N LYS A 130 -13.10 -6.32 8.05
CA LYS A 130 -11.87 -6.73 7.39
C LYS A 130 -11.90 -6.29 5.91
N ASP A 131 -10.73 -5.92 5.38
CA ASP A 131 -10.58 -5.68 3.96
C ASP A 131 -10.79 -6.99 3.18
N ASP A 132 -11.71 -6.98 2.24
CA ASP A 132 -12.11 -8.11 1.38
C ASP A 132 -11.48 -8.03 -0.02
N GLY A 133 -10.71 -7.00 -0.29
CA GLY A 133 -10.02 -6.80 -1.56
C GLY A 133 -8.75 -7.65 -1.73
N PRO A 134 -8.09 -7.53 -2.89
CA PRO A 134 -6.79 -8.18 -3.10
C PRO A 134 -5.81 -7.77 -2.00
N PRO A 135 -5.16 -8.70 -1.30
CA PRO A 135 -4.27 -8.37 -0.20
C PRO A 135 -3.00 -7.66 -0.69
N GLY A 136 -2.41 -6.85 0.18
CA GLY A 136 -1.13 -6.21 -0.07
C GLY A 136 -1.20 -4.70 -0.31
N TYR A 137 -0.02 -4.08 -0.40
CA TYR A 137 0.20 -2.65 -0.67
C TYR A 137 -0.30 -1.69 0.41
N TYR A 138 -0.56 -2.16 1.62
CA TYR A 138 -1.12 -1.33 2.71
C TYR A 138 -0.20 -0.20 3.15
N GLY A 139 1.11 -0.31 2.90
CA GLY A 139 2.10 0.74 3.14
C GLY A 139 2.63 1.42 1.88
N MET A 140 2.12 1.07 0.68
CA MET A 140 2.57 1.66 -0.57
C MET A 140 2.16 3.14 -0.65
N THR A 141 3.09 4.01 -1.05
CA THR A 141 2.82 5.40 -1.41
C THR A 141 3.25 5.67 -2.85
N TRP A 142 2.83 6.80 -3.41
CA TRP A 142 3.26 7.21 -4.74
C TRP A 142 4.78 7.39 -4.84
N GLU A 143 5.36 7.99 -3.82
CA GLU A 143 6.80 8.24 -3.74
C GLU A 143 7.58 6.92 -3.70
N LEU A 144 7.05 5.95 -2.96
CA LEU A 144 7.61 4.61 -2.91
C LEU A 144 7.46 3.89 -4.26
N TYR A 145 6.29 4.01 -4.90
CA TYR A 145 6.09 3.47 -6.25
C TYR A 145 7.08 4.07 -7.24
N LEU A 146 7.27 5.40 -7.26
CA LEU A 146 8.24 6.07 -8.14
C LEU A 146 9.69 5.68 -7.82
N HIS A 147 10.01 5.45 -6.56
CA HIS A 147 11.34 4.95 -6.18
C HIS A 147 11.67 3.61 -6.84
N TYR A 148 10.68 2.71 -6.91
CA TYR A 148 10.86 1.40 -7.56
C TYR A 148 10.64 1.44 -9.07
N HIS A 149 9.99 2.47 -9.58
CA HIS A 149 9.65 2.65 -11.01
C HIS A 149 10.12 4.02 -11.51
N PRO A 150 11.43 4.33 -11.49
CA PRO A 150 11.95 5.66 -11.84
C PRO A 150 11.63 6.08 -13.29
N ASN A 151 11.37 5.09 -14.16
CA ASN A 151 10.87 5.29 -15.52
C ASN A 151 9.71 4.31 -15.75
N PRO A 152 8.46 4.68 -15.48
CA PRO A 152 7.32 3.79 -15.67
C PRO A 152 7.04 3.57 -17.17
N VAL A 153 7.97 2.88 -17.86
CA VAL A 153 7.79 2.45 -19.24
C VAL A 153 6.88 1.23 -19.24
N PRO A 154 5.83 1.19 -20.08
CA PRO A 154 4.95 0.03 -20.17
C PRO A 154 5.74 -1.25 -20.47
N GLY A 155 5.58 -2.27 -19.63
CA GLY A 155 6.12 -3.61 -19.85
C GLY A 155 7.50 -3.92 -19.24
N VAL A 156 8.19 -2.95 -18.67
CA VAL A 156 9.46 -3.20 -17.96
C VAL A 156 9.21 -3.35 -16.47
N GLN A 157 9.51 -4.53 -15.91
CA GLN A 157 9.56 -4.69 -14.46
C GLN A 157 10.70 -3.80 -13.91
N PRO A 158 10.46 -3.06 -12.83
CA PRO A 158 11.52 -2.29 -12.21
C PRO A 158 12.64 -3.24 -11.71
N PRO A 159 13.88 -2.76 -11.69
CA PRO A 159 14.94 -3.50 -11.02
C PRO A 159 14.54 -3.74 -9.56
N PRO A 160 14.88 -4.89 -8.98
CA PRO A 160 14.66 -5.12 -7.56
C PRO A 160 15.36 -3.99 -6.76
N PRO A 161 14.76 -3.55 -5.65
CA PRO A 161 15.38 -2.54 -4.80
C PRO A 161 16.77 -3.02 -4.36
N PRO A 162 17.68 -2.09 -4.10
CA PRO A 162 18.97 -2.46 -3.53
C PRO A 162 18.77 -3.34 -2.30
N ASN A 163 19.57 -4.39 -2.16
CA ASN A 163 19.50 -5.33 -1.02
C ASN A 163 19.64 -4.65 0.36
N THR A 164 19.95 -3.37 0.37
CA THR A 164 20.11 -2.52 1.56
C THR A 164 18.91 -1.61 1.84
N THR A 165 17.84 -1.66 1.04
CA THR A 165 16.62 -0.86 1.30
C THR A 165 15.61 -1.66 2.10
N ILE A 166 15.01 -1.03 3.11
CA ILE A 166 13.95 -1.61 3.96
C ILE A 166 12.73 -0.70 3.94
N SER A 167 11.59 -1.23 3.50
CA SER A 167 10.28 -0.58 3.61
C SER A 167 9.64 -0.95 4.95
N LEU A 168 9.27 0.05 5.75
CA LEU A 168 8.55 -0.17 7.00
C LEU A 168 7.18 -0.80 6.75
N GLY A 169 6.51 -0.42 5.66
CA GLY A 169 5.24 -1.02 5.25
C GLY A 169 5.37 -2.51 4.93
N ALA A 170 6.42 -2.90 4.18
CA ALA A 170 6.68 -4.30 3.87
C ALA A 170 7.00 -5.13 5.12
N MET A 171 7.76 -4.56 6.07
CA MET A 171 8.08 -5.21 7.34
C MET A 171 6.85 -5.40 8.22
N GLU A 172 5.95 -4.42 8.27
CA GLU A 172 4.69 -4.51 9.00
C GLU A 172 3.75 -5.54 8.35
N TYR A 173 3.67 -5.57 7.03
CA TYR A 173 2.90 -6.59 6.33
C TYR A 173 3.41 -8.00 6.65
N ALA A 174 4.73 -8.22 6.54
CA ALA A 174 5.35 -9.51 6.85
C ALA A 174 5.10 -9.95 8.30
N ARG A 175 4.97 -9.00 9.22
CA ARG A 175 4.67 -9.25 10.63
C ARG A 175 3.24 -9.70 10.89
N THR A 176 2.29 -9.31 10.04
CA THR A 176 0.85 -9.45 10.30
C THR A 176 0.13 -10.47 9.42
N HIS A 177 0.79 -11.01 8.39
CA HIS A 177 0.16 -11.87 7.38
C HIS A 177 0.83 -13.23 7.27
N ASP A 178 0.04 -14.28 7.10
CA ASP A 178 0.51 -15.68 7.05
C ASP A 178 1.32 -16.02 5.81
N SER A 179 1.26 -15.21 4.77
CA SER A 179 2.04 -15.42 3.56
C SER A 179 2.59 -14.13 2.97
N MET A 180 3.71 -14.25 2.26
CA MET A 180 4.31 -13.15 1.52
C MET A 180 3.60 -12.84 0.19
N ASN A 181 2.52 -13.54 -0.16
CA ASN A 181 1.83 -13.37 -1.44
C ASN A 181 1.18 -11.99 -1.59
N GLY A 182 0.86 -11.32 -0.47
CA GLY A 182 0.35 -9.97 -0.46
C GLY A 182 1.43 -8.89 -0.40
N VAL A 183 2.69 -9.27 -0.22
CA VAL A 183 3.84 -8.36 -0.34
C VAL A 183 4.29 -8.38 -1.78
N TRP A 184 4.17 -7.25 -2.43
CA TRP A 184 4.41 -7.17 -3.86
C TRP A 184 5.91 -7.17 -4.20
N GLY A 185 6.25 -7.73 -5.36
CA GLY A 185 7.53 -7.71 -6.06
C GLY A 185 8.74 -7.14 -5.30
N ALA A 186 8.90 -5.85 -5.35
CA ALA A 186 10.01 -5.14 -4.72
C ALA A 186 10.00 -5.25 -3.18
N ASP A 187 8.85 -5.13 -2.54
CA ASP A 187 8.73 -5.22 -1.08
C ASP A 187 9.01 -6.63 -0.57
N ARG A 188 8.53 -7.64 -1.28
CA ARG A 188 8.86 -9.03 -0.99
C ARG A 188 10.36 -9.27 -1.15
N ALA A 189 10.95 -8.75 -2.22
CA ALA A 189 12.39 -8.85 -2.46
C ALA A 189 13.20 -8.19 -1.35
N GLN A 190 12.77 -7.02 -0.84
CA GLN A 190 13.40 -6.35 0.30
C GLN A 190 13.38 -7.21 1.56
N VAL A 191 12.21 -7.75 1.93
CA VAL A 191 12.07 -8.57 3.15
C VAL A 191 12.94 -9.82 3.04
N LEU A 192 12.94 -10.48 1.89
CA LEU A 192 13.76 -11.67 1.65
C LEU A 192 15.26 -11.33 1.62
N ALA A 193 15.65 -10.23 0.95
CA ALA A 193 17.04 -9.78 0.90
C ALA A 193 17.54 -9.35 2.30
N TRP A 194 16.70 -8.66 3.09
CA TRP A 194 17.02 -8.34 4.47
C TRP A 194 17.24 -9.60 5.31
N ALA A 195 16.34 -10.58 5.22
CA ALA A 195 16.47 -11.85 5.94
C ALA A 195 17.73 -12.62 5.53
N ALA A 196 18.09 -12.59 4.25
CA ALA A 196 19.26 -13.28 3.69
C ALA A 196 20.58 -12.50 3.84
N HIS A 197 20.55 -11.23 4.29
CA HIS A 197 21.77 -10.46 4.48
C HIS A 197 22.73 -11.17 5.46
N PRO A 198 24.04 -11.30 5.16
CA PRO A 198 24.95 -12.15 5.93
C PRO A 198 24.92 -11.91 7.45
N LYS A 199 24.82 -10.65 7.88
CA LYS A 199 24.75 -10.31 9.32
C LYS A 199 23.40 -10.69 9.94
N ILE A 200 22.30 -10.59 9.21
CA ILE A 200 20.95 -10.96 9.67
C ILE A 200 20.80 -12.48 9.67
N ALA A 201 21.21 -13.13 8.59
CA ALA A 201 21.21 -14.58 8.48
C ALA A 201 22.04 -15.25 9.58
N ALA A 202 23.19 -14.69 9.94
CA ALA A 202 24.01 -15.18 11.06
C ALA A 202 23.27 -15.07 12.41
N ILE A 203 22.52 -13.98 12.64
CA ILE A 203 21.70 -13.81 13.85
C ILE A 203 20.54 -14.80 13.87
N ASN A 204 19.93 -15.06 12.71
CA ASN A 204 18.80 -15.97 12.55
C ASN A 204 19.21 -17.43 12.26
N GLN A 205 20.50 -17.75 12.34
CA GLN A 205 21.02 -19.10 12.05
C GLN A 205 20.71 -19.56 10.60
N ALA A 206 20.78 -18.62 9.65
CA ALA A 206 20.45 -18.79 8.23
C ALA A 206 18.99 -19.21 7.93
N GLU A 207 18.11 -19.17 8.89
CA GLU A 207 16.67 -19.42 8.70
C GLU A 207 16.01 -18.21 8.01
N THR A 208 16.12 -18.15 6.68
CA THR A 208 15.58 -17.03 5.88
C THR A 208 14.14 -17.23 5.41
N ARG A 209 13.60 -18.44 5.62
CA ARG A 209 12.21 -18.81 5.31
C ARG A 209 11.60 -19.57 6.49
N PRO A 210 10.28 -19.51 6.65
CA PRO A 210 9.63 -20.27 7.71
C PRO A 210 9.84 -21.78 7.52
N PRO A 211 10.12 -22.53 8.58
CA PRO A 211 10.05 -23.99 8.58
C PRO A 211 8.67 -24.49 8.14
N ALA A 212 8.58 -25.74 7.69
CA ALA A 212 7.32 -26.35 7.33
C ALA A 212 6.30 -26.27 8.49
N GLY A 213 5.08 -25.80 8.19
CA GLY A 213 4.02 -25.64 9.18
C GLY A 213 4.09 -24.38 10.05
N VAL A 214 5.13 -23.56 9.92
CA VAL A 214 5.22 -22.28 10.64
C VAL A 214 4.67 -21.16 9.77
N PRO A 215 3.62 -20.43 10.20
CA PRO A 215 3.12 -19.26 9.50
C PRO A 215 4.21 -18.19 9.28
N TRP A 216 4.19 -17.55 8.13
CA TRP A 216 5.22 -16.56 7.77
C TRP A 216 5.32 -15.41 8.78
N HIS A 217 4.19 -14.89 9.25
CA HIS A 217 4.18 -13.77 10.20
C HIS A 217 4.82 -14.12 11.54
N LEU A 218 4.65 -15.36 12.03
CA LEU A 218 5.28 -15.81 13.26
C LEU A 218 6.79 -15.96 13.10
N HIS A 219 7.23 -16.53 11.98
CA HIS A 219 8.64 -16.63 11.64
C HIS A 219 9.32 -15.26 11.56
N PHE A 220 8.70 -14.30 10.86
CA PHE A 220 9.20 -12.92 10.75
C PHE A 220 9.29 -12.23 12.12
N GLN A 221 8.28 -12.38 12.99
CA GLN A 221 8.32 -11.85 14.34
C GLN A 221 9.47 -12.46 15.16
N GLN A 222 9.70 -13.76 15.04
CA GLN A 222 10.80 -14.44 15.72
C GLN A 222 12.16 -13.94 15.23
N MET A 223 12.34 -13.79 13.91
CA MET A 223 13.55 -13.20 13.33
C MET A 223 13.80 -11.80 13.87
N THR A 224 12.78 -10.96 13.90
CA THR A 224 12.87 -9.60 14.44
C THR A 224 13.23 -9.59 15.91
N LYS A 225 12.63 -10.48 16.73
CA LYS A 225 12.97 -10.64 18.15
C LYS A 225 14.44 -11.04 18.35
N LYS A 226 14.96 -12.00 17.56
CA LYS A 226 16.37 -12.42 17.64
C LYS A 226 17.31 -11.22 17.39
N ILE A 227 16.99 -10.37 16.40
CA ILE A 227 17.75 -9.16 16.10
C ILE A 227 17.67 -8.16 17.26
N GLN A 228 16.47 -7.90 17.76
CA GLN A 228 16.27 -6.99 18.89
C GLN A 228 17.07 -7.43 20.12
N LEU A 229 17.02 -8.72 20.48
CA LEU A 229 17.80 -9.29 21.58
C LEU A 229 19.31 -9.13 21.36
N LYS A 230 19.80 -9.42 20.14
CA LYS A 230 21.22 -9.25 19.79
C LYS A 230 21.72 -7.84 20.05
N PHE A 231 20.88 -6.84 19.84
CA PHE A 231 21.20 -5.43 20.01
C PHE A 231 20.66 -4.81 21.30
N LYS A 232 20.28 -5.64 22.26
CA LYS A 232 19.78 -5.23 23.60
C LYS A 232 18.56 -4.29 23.51
N LEU A 233 17.70 -4.49 22.52
CA LEU A 233 16.41 -3.81 22.39
C LEU A 233 15.30 -4.67 23.02
N PRO A 234 14.16 -4.07 23.43
CA PRO A 234 12.97 -4.83 23.80
C PRO A 234 12.55 -5.79 22.68
N ALA A 235 12.43 -7.08 22.98
CA ALA A 235 12.14 -8.14 22.02
C ALA A 235 10.65 -8.21 21.67
N THR A 236 10.12 -7.19 21.05
CA THR A 236 8.69 -7.05 20.71
C THR A 236 8.26 -7.87 19.49
N GLY A 237 9.19 -8.19 18.58
CA GLY A 237 8.89 -8.78 17.26
C GLY A 237 8.35 -7.76 16.26
N VAL A 238 8.21 -6.50 16.65
CA VAL A 238 7.78 -5.39 15.76
C VAL A 238 9.02 -4.70 15.20
N PHE A 239 9.08 -4.56 13.87
CA PHE A 239 10.16 -3.80 13.21
C PHE A 239 9.90 -2.31 13.41
N ASN A 240 10.25 -1.79 14.57
CA ASN A 240 10.00 -0.42 15.01
C ASN A 240 11.17 0.53 14.70
N ALA A 241 11.02 1.81 15.06
CA ALA A 241 12.04 2.84 14.84
C ALA A 241 13.40 2.49 15.48
N ALA A 242 13.42 1.85 16.66
CA ALA A 242 14.67 1.42 17.30
C ALA A 242 15.35 0.31 16.50
N THR A 243 14.60 -0.68 15.99
CA THR A 243 15.11 -1.73 15.10
C THR A 243 15.61 -1.11 13.79
N ALA A 244 14.85 -0.18 13.20
CA ALA A 244 15.24 0.56 12.01
C ALA A 244 16.55 1.34 12.19
N ALA A 245 16.73 2.00 13.34
CA ALA A 245 17.96 2.72 13.67
C ALA A 245 19.19 1.82 13.71
N ILE A 246 19.05 0.58 14.23
CA ILE A 246 20.11 -0.42 14.17
C ILE A 246 20.42 -0.80 12.71
N MET A 247 19.41 -1.05 11.89
CA MET A 247 19.60 -1.43 10.49
C MET A 247 20.33 -0.31 9.70
N LYS A 248 20.03 0.96 9.95
CA LYS A 248 20.76 2.09 9.36
C LYS A 248 22.27 2.03 9.66
N ARG A 249 22.66 1.64 10.87
CA ARG A 249 24.09 1.46 11.24
C ARG A 249 24.75 0.32 10.45
N TYR A 250 23.99 -0.61 9.94
CA TYR A 250 24.46 -1.70 9.07
C TYR A 250 24.36 -1.38 7.58
N GLY A 251 24.12 -0.12 7.22
CA GLY A 251 24.12 0.35 5.84
C GLY A 251 22.77 0.20 5.13
N TYR A 252 21.68 -0.04 5.86
CA TYR A 252 20.36 -0.09 5.26
C TYR A 252 19.76 1.31 5.11
N THR A 253 19.12 1.56 3.97
CA THR A 253 18.23 2.70 3.74
C THR A 253 16.82 2.33 4.23
N ILE A 254 16.26 3.10 5.14
CA ILE A 254 14.90 2.88 5.65
C ILE A 254 13.97 3.85 4.94
N ILE A 255 12.95 3.31 4.29
CA ILE A 255 11.86 4.06 3.65
C ILE A 255 10.54 3.78 4.36
N ALA A 256 9.64 4.79 4.38
CA ALA A 256 8.35 4.72 5.05
C ALA A 256 7.37 3.76 4.37
#